data_fbbff76c6ff8148ad16c360bca04c954
#
_entry.id   fbbff76c6ff8148ad16c360bca04c954
#
_cell.length_a   1.000
_cell.length_b   1.000
_cell.length_c   1.000
_cell.angle_alpha   90.00
_cell.angle_beta   90.00
_cell.angle_gamma   90.00
#
_symmetry.space_group_name_H-M   'P 1'
#
loop_
_entity.id
_entity.type
_entity.pdbx_description
1 polymer ?
#
loop_
_entity_poly.entity_id
_entity_poly.type
_entity_poly.pdbx_seq_one_letter_code
_entity_poly.pdbx_strand_id
1 'polypeptide(L)'
;MARITFNGNPIHTCGSLPLVGDATPMFRLTRGDLSDFTSVDLEGKRVLLSIFPSLDTTTCAESVRKFNDLTADLVDTVLVCVSLDLPFAQARFCTSDNLDHVVTASAFRHRDFGQAFGVTLEDGPLRGLLARAVVVLNENGTVVHTELVPELTQEPNYDLAVHAIRNHHHPCPEDAAEGTE
;
A
#
# COMPACT_ATOMS: atom_id res chain seq x y z
N MET A 1 -15.58 -8.96 -6.75
CA MET A 1 -15.89 -7.66 -7.40
C MET A 1 -16.50 -6.78 -6.32
N ALA A 2 -15.85 -5.67 -6.00
CA ALA A 2 -16.37 -4.70 -5.05
C ALA A 2 -16.93 -3.48 -5.79
N ARG A 3 -17.91 -2.80 -5.17
CA ARG A 3 -18.53 -1.58 -5.68
C ARG A 3 -18.05 -0.41 -4.84
N ILE A 4 -17.51 0.61 -5.49
CA ILE A 4 -17.12 1.91 -4.91
C ILE A 4 -17.72 3.03 -5.75
N THR A 5 -17.43 4.29 -5.43
CA THR A 5 -17.88 5.44 -6.22
C THR A 5 -16.71 6.33 -6.66
N PHE A 6 -16.91 7.03 -7.76
CA PHE A 6 -16.05 8.11 -8.23
C PHE A 6 -16.91 9.33 -8.55
N ASN A 7 -16.73 10.41 -7.79
CA ASN A 7 -17.61 11.58 -7.83
C ASN A 7 -19.11 11.21 -7.69
N GLY A 8 -19.40 10.28 -6.77
CA GLY A 8 -20.74 9.79 -6.51
C GLY A 8 -21.29 8.77 -7.51
N ASN A 9 -20.59 8.51 -8.63
CA ASN A 9 -21.01 7.54 -9.63
C ASN A 9 -20.44 6.15 -9.30
N PRO A 10 -21.25 5.08 -9.35
CA PRO A 10 -20.78 3.73 -9.04
C PRO A 10 -19.78 3.23 -10.09
N ILE A 11 -18.71 2.64 -9.60
CA ILE A 11 -17.69 1.93 -10.39
C ILE A 11 -17.31 0.62 -9.66
N HIS A 12 -16.67 -0.29 -10.36
CA HIS A 12 -16.38 -1.63 -9.85
C HIS A 12 -14.91 -1.99 -9.96
N THR A 13 -14.42 -2.76 -9.00
CA THR A 13 -13.10 -3.40 -9.05
C THR A 13 -13.21 -4.82 -9.58
N CYS A 14 -12.09 -5.37 -10.06
CA CYS A 14 -12.00 -6.75 -10.60
C CYS A 14 -12.27 -7.83 -9.55
N GLY A 15 -12.07 -7.53 -8.26
CA GLY A 15 -12.21 -8.48 -7.16
C GLY A 15 -12.51 -7.79 -5.85
N SER A 16 -12.03 -8.40 -4.77
CA SER A 16 -12.07 -7.86 -3.40
C SER A 16 -10.67 -7.92 -2.79
N LEU A 17 -10.39 -7.05 -1.82
CA LEU A 17 -9.14 -7.11 -1.06
C LEU A 17 -8.99 -8.47 -0.35
N PRO A 18 -7.75 -8.89 -0.08
CA PRO A 18 -7.47 -10.04 0.80
C PRO A 18 -8.15 -9.86 2.15
N LEU A 19 -8.52 -10.95 2.80
CA LEU A 19 -9.15 -10.90 4.12
C LEU A 19 -8.09 -10.73 5.22
N VAL A 20 -8.47 -10.06 6.30
CA VAL A 20 -7.65 -10.02 7.52
C VAL A 20 -7.48 -11.45 8.05
N GLY A 21 -6.23 -11.83 8.31
CA GLY A 21 -5.83 -13.19 8.70
C GLY A 21 -5.25 -14.04 7.56
N ASP A 22 -5.49 -13.66 6.31
CA ASP A 22 -4.90 -14.36 5.17
C ASP A 22 -3.40 -14.02 5.00
N ALA A 23 -2.66 -14.94 4.39
CA ALA A 23 -1.34 -14.62 3.85
C ALA A 23 -1.49 -13.61 2.69
N THR A 24 -0.59 -12.63 2.62
CA THR A 24 -0.60 -11.68 1.51
C THR A 24 -0.44 -12.41 0.17
N PRO A 25 -1.16 -12.02 -0.88
CA PRO A 25 -0.88 -12.52 -2.22
C PRO A 25 0.57 -12.23 -2.59
N MET A 26 1.23 -13.19 -3.24
CA MET A 26 2.55 -12.93 -3.81
C MET A 26 2.46 -11.86 -4.88
N PHE A 27 3.35 -10.89 -4.84
CA PHE A 27 3.41 -9.81 -5.82
C PHE A 27 4.84 -9.48 -6.22
N ARG A 28 4.95 -8.83 -7.36
CA ARG A 28 6.18 -8.21 -7.86
C ARG A 28 5.87 -6.78 -8.29
N LEU A 29 6.78 -5.86 -8.00
CA LEU A 29 6.67 -4.43 -8.34
C LEU A 29 8.03 -3.88 -8.76
N THR A 30 8.04 -2.76 -9.49
CA THR A 30 9.26 -2.12 -9.98
C THR A 30 9.53 -0.82 -9.22
N ARG A 31 10.73 -0.67 -8.65
CA ARG A 31 11.18 0.57 -7.98
C ARG A 31 11.57 1.66 -8.98
N GLY A 32 11.82 2.89 -8.47
CA GLY A 32 12.24 4.03 -9.27
C GLY A 32 13.59 3.85 -9.98
N ASP A 33 14.45 2.97 -9.48
CA ASP A 33 15.75 2.58 -10.11
C ASP A 33 15.61 1.47 -11.15
N LEU A 34 14.37 1.06 -11.46
CA LEU A 34 13.99 0.00 -12.38
C LEU A 34 14.29 -1.43 -11.87
N SER A 35 14.75 -1.59 -10.65
CA SER A 35 14.85 -2.91 -10.02
C SER A 35 13.48 -3.43 -9.65
N ASP A 36 13.26 -4.73 -9.79
CA ASP A 36 12.06 -5.37 -9.30
C ASP A 36 12.27 -5.88 -7.86
N PHE A 37 11.20 -5.88 -7.07
CA PHE A 37 11.15 -6.55 -5.78
C PHE A 37 9.82 -7.28 -5.62
N THR A 38 9.77 -8.20 -4.66
CA THR A 38 8.63 -9.08 -4.40
C THR A 38 8.16 -8.96 -2.96
N SER A 39 7.02 -9.57 -2.65
CA SER A 39 6.55 -9.70 -1.27
C SER A 39 7.57 -10.37 -0.33
N VAL A 40 8.39 -11.30 -0.85
CA VAL A 40 9.42 -12.00 -0.07
C VAL A 40 10.53 -11.06 0.40
N ASP A 41 10.86 -10.02 -0.38
CA ASP A 41 11.87 -9.02 0.00
C ASP A 41 11.44 -8.13 1.17
N LEU A 42 10.18 -8.24 1.58
CA LEU A 42 9.58 -7.50 2.70
C LEU A 42 9.35 -8.37 3.95
N GLU A 43 9.71 -9.65 3.91
CA GLU A 43 9.59 -10.54 5.07
C GLU A 43 10.40 -10.02 6.26
N GLY A 44 9.86 -10.22 7.46
CA GLY A 44 10.43 -9.71 8.70
C GLY A 44 10.15 -8.24 8.99
N LYS A 45 9.42 -7.55 8.10
CA LYS A 45 9.03 -6.14 8.28
C LYS A 45 7.51 -6.01 8.30
N ARG A 46 7.02 -5.04 9.05
CA ARG A 46 5.63 -4.57 8.92
C ARG A 46 5.52 -3.75 7.66
N VAL A 47 4.48 -3.97 6.89
CA VAL A 47 4.31 -3.30 5.60
C VAL A 47 2.98 -2.58 5.54
N LEU A 48 3.00 -1.31 5.15
CA LEU A 48 1.82 -0.57 4.75
C LEU A 48 1.85 -0.43 3.23
N LEU A 49 0.93 -1.12 2.55
CA LEU A 49 0.68 -0.91 1.12
C LEU A 49 -0.36 0.20 0.97
N SER A 50 0.04 1.35 0.43
CA SER A 50 -0.87 2.43 0.00
C SER A 50 -1.04 2.32 -1.50
N ILE A 51 -2.21 1.86 -1.91
CA ILE A 51 -2.57 1.62 -3.32
C ILE A 51 -3.47 2.74 -3.81
N PHE A 52 -3.21 3.30 -4.99
CA PHE A 52 -3.98 4.43 -5.51
C PHE A 52 -3.90 4.55 -7.04
N PRO A 53 -4.81 5.33 -7.66
CA PRO A 53 -4.84 5.47 -9.12
C PRO A 53 -3.59 6.11 -9.73
N SER A 54 -3.15 7.26 -9.23
CA SER A 54 -1.98 7.99 -9.76
C SER A 54 -1.48 9.08 -8.81
N LEU A 55 -0.17 9.25 -8.71
CA LEU A 55 0.50 10.35 -7.99
C LEU A 55 0.15 11.74 -8.56
N ASP A 56 -0.29 11.81 -9.81
CA ASP A 56 -0.68 13.07 -10.46
C ASP A 56 -2.10 13.54 -10.05
N THR A 57 -2.75 12.87 -9.08
CA THR A 57 -3.99 13.36 -8.46
C THR A 57 -3.72 13.94 -7.08
N THR A 58 -4.39 15.04 -6.73
CA THR A 58 -4.19 15.76 -5.46
C THR A 58 -4.34 14.84 -4.24
N THR A 59 -5.43 14.09 -4.15
CA THR A 59 -5.70 13.20 -3.01
C THR A 59 -4.65 12.09 -2.88
N CYS A 60 -4.14 11.54 -3.99
CA CYS A 60 -3.10 10.50 -3.93
C CYS A 60 -1.78 11.08 -3.43
N ALA A 61 -1.37 12.24 -3.95
CA ALA A 61 -0.16 12.93 -3.52
C ALA A 61 -0.22 13.29 -2.02
N GLU A 62 -1.35 13.82 -1.55
CA GLU A 62 -1.58 14.12 -0.13
C GLU A 62 -1.52 12.88 0.74
N SER A 63 -2.11 11.77 0.30
CA SER A 63 -2.07 10.51 1.04
C SER A 63 -0.66 9.97 1.20
N VAL A 64 0.17 10.06 0.16
CA VAL A 64 1.57 9.62 0.23
C VAL A 64 2.37 10.45 1.22
N ARG A 65 2.22 11.79 1.20
CA ARG A 65 2.88 12.70 2.15
C ARG A 65 2.48 12.39 3.59
N LYS A 66 1.18 12.25 3.85
CA LYS A 66 0.66 11.94 5.19
C LYS A 66 1.17 10.60 5.70
N PHE A 67 1.14 9.55 4.89
CA PHE A 67 1.69 8.25 5.30
C PHE A 67 3.20 8.31 5.51
N ASN A 68 3.95 9.05 4.68
CA ASN A 68 5.38 9.28 4.91
C ASN A 68 5.64 9.84 6.30
N ASP A 69 4.93 10.88 6.69
CA ASP A 69 5.10 11.53 8.00
C ASP A 69 4.66 10.63 9.16
N LEU A 70 3.54 9.92 9.01
CA LEU A 70 2.99 9.04 10.04
C LEU A 70 3.80 7.76 10.27
N THR A 71 4.57 7.33 9.29
CA THR A 71 5.40 6.11 9.36
C THR A 71 6.88 6.39 9.62
N ALA A 72 7.32 7.64 9.59
CA ALA A 72 8.73 8.03 9.73
C ALA A 72 9.40 7.50 11.00
N ASP A 73 8.66 7.49 12.12
CA ASP A 73 9.16 7.04 13.43
C ASP A 73 8.84 5.56 13.73
N LEU A 74 8.26 4.83 12.77
CA LEU A 74 7.88 3.43 12.97
C LEU A 74 9.03 2.52 12.59
N VAL A 75 9.73 2.01 13.61
CA VAL A 75 10.82 1.05 13.43
C VAL A 75 10.30 -0.22 12.75
N ASP A 76 11.12 -0.83 11.88
CA ASP A 76 10.81 -2.06 11.14
C ASP A 76 9.51 -2.01 10.33
N THR A 77 9.15 -0.81 9.88
CA THR A 77 7.97 -0.58 9.03
C THR A 77 8.39 -0.06 7.67
N VAL A 78 7.81 -0.63 6.61
CA VAL A 78 8.01 -0.20 5.23
C VAL A 78 6.71 0.34 4.67
N LEU A 79 6.70 1.60 4.26
CA LEU A 79 5.62 2.20 3.48
C LEU A 79 5.89 1.96 1.99
N VAL A 80 5.01 1.20 1.36
CA VAL A 80 5.06 0.92 -0.09
C VAL A 80 3.88 1.61 -0.76
N CYS A 81 4.14 2.57 -1.63
CA CYS A 81 3.14 3.30 -2.39
C CYS A 81 3.05 2.75 -3.81
N VAL A 82 1.88 2.19 -4.15
CA VAL A 82 1.67 1.41 -5.37
C VAL A 82 0.69 2.09 -6.31
N SER A 83 1.09 2.28 -7.55
CA SER A 83 0.25 2.77 -8.64
C SER A 83 0.71 2.17 -9.98
N LEU A 84 -0.01 2.50 -11.05
CA LEU A 84 0.40 2.20 -12.43
C LEU A 84 1.25 3.30 -13.05
N ASP A 85 1.60 4.35 -12.30
CA ASP A 85 2.53 5.37 -12.75
C ASP A 85 3.87 4.72 -13.12
N LEU A 86 4.55 5.29 -14.11
CA LEU A 86 5.88 4.81 -14.49
C LEU A 86 6.89 5.04 -13.36
N PRO A 87 7.87 4.15 -13.16
CA PRO A 87 8.91 4.31 -12.14
C PRO A 87 9.59 5.68 -12.15
N PHE A 88 9.80 6.26 -13.35
CA PHE A 88 10.38 7.59 -13.52
C PHE A 88 9.53 8.71 -12.93
N ALA A 89 8.20 8.64 -13.11
CA ALA A 89 7.27 9.62 -12.56
C ALA A 89 7.21 9.52 -11.03
N GLN A 90 7.21 8.29 -10.50
CA GLN A 90 7.26 8.04 -9.07
C GLN A 90 8.56 8.54 -8.44
N ALA A 91 9.72 8.28 -9.06
CA ALA A 91 11.01 8.75 -8.58
C ALA A 91 11.08 10.29 -8.57
N ARG A 92 10.58 10.95 -9.63
CA ARG A 92 10.52 12.41 -9.69
C ARG A 92 9.66 12.99 -8.56
N PHE A 93 8.49 12.40 -8.29
CA PHE A 93 7.60 12.82 -7.22
C PHE A 93 8.28 12.74 -5.85
N CYS A 94 8.91 11.60 -5.51
CA CYS A 94 9.63 11.45 -4.25
C CYS A 94 10.75 12.48 -4.10
N THR A 95 11.53 12.72 -5.15
CA THR A 95 12.60 13.70 -5.11
C THR A 95 12.08 15.12 -4.92
N SER A 96 10.99 15.51 -5.61
CA SER A 96 10.43 16.86 -5.51
C SER A 96 9.81 17.15 -4.15
N ASP A 97 9.29 16.13 -3.49
CA ASP A 97 8.58 16.26 -2.22
C ASP A 97 9.42 15.85 -1.00
N ASN A 98 10.70 15.48 -1.19
CA ASN A 98 11.63 15.03 -0.16
C ASN A 98 11.07 13.88 0.71
N LEU A 99 10.54 12.84 0.06
CA LEU A 99 9.93 11.71 0.71
C LEU A 99 10.96 10.59 0.92
N ASP A 100 11.57 10.56 2.11
CA ASP A 100 12.69 9.65 2.41
C ASP A 100 12.24 8.30 3.01
N HIS A 101 10.97 8.21 3.49
CA HIS A 101 10.44 7.01 4.17
C HIS A 101 9.49 6.20 3.29
N VAL A 102 9.39 6.51 1.99
CA VAL A 102 8.49 5.85 1.05
C VAL A 102 9.27 5.00 0.07
N VAL A 103 8.84 3.76 -0.11
CA VAL A 103 9.19 2.95 -1.27
C VAL A 103 8.10 3.12 -2.31
N THR A 104 8.33 3.90 -3.37
CA THR A 104 7.42 3.93 -4.50
C THR A 104 7.61 2.70 -5.38
N ALA A 105 6.51 2.12 -5.82
CA ALA A 105 6.48 0.86 -6.50
C ALA A 105 5.47 0.87 -7.66
N SER A 106 5.98 0.71 -8.87
CA SER A 106 5.16 0.69 -10.08
C SER A 106 4.65 -0.72 -10.38
N ALA A 107 3.35 -0.84 -10.56
CA ALA A 107 2.71 -2.05 -11.06
C ALA A 107 2.56 -2.04 -12.60
N PHE A 108 3.18 -1.10 -13.32
CA PHE A 108 3.05 -0.98 -14.77
C PHE A 108 3.48 -2.24 -15.52
N ARG A 109 4.61 -2.87 -15.12
CA ARG A 109 5.09 -4.15 -15.67
C ARG A 109 4.31 -5.35 -15.12
N HIS A 110 3.81 -5.25 -13.90
CA HIS A 110 3.25 -6.34 -13.09
C HIS A 110 1.77 -6.07 -12.78
N ARG A 111 0.95 -6.03 -13.83
CA ARG A 111 -0.49 -5.72 -13.73
C ARG A 111 -1.29 -6.78 -12.99
N ASP A 112 -0.73 -7.98 -12.84
CA ASP A 112 -1.22 -9.07 -12.00
C ASP A 112 -1.35 -8.67 -10.53
N PHE A 113 -0.57 -7.68 -10.05
CA PHE A 113 -0.75 -7.09 -8.72
C PHE A 113 -2.19 -6.61 -8.49
N GLY A 114 -2.73 -5.82 -9.42
CA GLY A 114 -4.09 -5.29 -9.31
C GLY A 114 -5.17 -6.38 -9.29
N GLN A 115 -4.94 -7.49 -10.01
CA GLN A 115 -5.82 -8.65 -10.00
C GLN A 115 -5.71 -9.44 -8.69
N ALA A 116 -4.48 -9.68 -8.21
CA ALA A 116 -4.22 -10.44 -6.99
C ALA A 116 -4.82 -9.74 -5.74
N PHE A 117 -4.77 -8.41 -5.69
CA PHE A 117 -5.37 -7.62 -4.62
C PHE A 117 -6.83 -7.21 -4.89
N GLY A 118 -7.38 -7.55 -6.05
CA GLY A 118 -8.77 -7.26 -6.40
C GLY A 118 -9.08 -5.78 -6.61
N VAL A 119 -8.08 -4.96 -6.94
CA VAL A 119 -8.18 -3.47 -6.94
C VAL A 119 -8.12 -2.84 -8.33
N THR A 120 -8.00 -3.60 -9.40
CA THR A 120 -8.08 -3.04 -10.75
C THR A 120 -9.50 -2.53 -11.03
N LEU A 121 -9.63 -1.29 -11.47
CA LEU A 121 -10.92 -0.70 -11.87
C LEU A 121 -11.36 -1.25 -13.21
N GLU A 122 -12.57 -1.81 -13.27
CA GLU A 122 -13.13 -2.47 -14.45
C GLU A 122 -13.95 -1.53 -15.34
N ASP A 123 -14.45 -0.44 -14.77
CA ASP A 123 -15.31 0.51 -15.45
C ASP A 123 -15.06 1.96 -15.01
N GLY A 124 -15.85 2.89 -15.55
CA GLY A 124 -15.73 4.31 -15.27
C GLY A 124 -14.55 4.99 -15.95
N PRO A 125 -14.35 6.30 -15.70
CA PRO A 125 -13.32 7.10 -16.37
C PRO A 125 -11.89 6.66 -16.04
N LEU A 126 -11.68 5.99 -14.89
CA LEU A 126 -10.38 5.52 -14.41
C LEU A 126 -10.17 4.02 -14.66
N ARG A 127 -10.96 3.42 -15.55
CA ARG A 127 -10.83 2.01 -15.91
C ARG A 127 -9.40 1.64 -16.25
N GLY A 128 -8.94 0.53 -15.70
CA GLY A 128 -7.59 0.00 -15.88
C GLY A 128 -6.56 0.53 -14.89
N LEU A 129 -6.88 1.56 -14.11
CA LEU A 129 -6.07 2.01 -12.97
C LEU A 129 -6.39 1.18 -11.71
N LEU A 130 -5.64 1.42 -10.64
CA LEU A 130 -5.90 0.81 -9.34
C LEU A 130 -6.87 1.67 -8.52
N ALA A 131 -7.75 1.03 -7.77
CA ALA A 131 -8.60 1.70 -6.78
C ALA A 131 -7.74 2.22 -5.62
N ARG A 132 -8.31 3.11 -4.79
CA ARG A 132 -7.67 3.54 -3.55
C ARG A 132 -7.94 2.51 -2.46
N ALA A 133 -6.85 1.91 -1.97
CA ALA A 133 -6.90 0.91 -0.91
C ALA A 133 -5.68 0.98 -0.01
N VAL A 134 -5.85 0.51 1.23
CA VAL A 134 -4.76 0.31 2.19
C VAL A 134 -4.76 -1.14 2.62
N VAL A 135 -3.59 -1.75 2.65
CA VAL A 135 -3.38 -3.10 3.19
C VAL A 135 -2.19 -3.05 4.14
N VAL A 136 -2.37 -3.55 5.36
CA VAL A 136 -1.30 -3.65 6.34
C VAL A 136 -0.96 -5.11 6.57
N LEU A 137 0.35 -5.40 6.53
CA LEU A 137 0.91 -6.73 6.78
C LEU A 137 1.76 -6.69 8.04
N ASN A 138 1.72 -7.76 8.82
CA ASN A 138 2.66 -7.99 9.90
C ASN A 138 3.98 -8.57 9.36
N GLU A 139 4.94 -8.83 10.25
CA GLU A 139 6.29 -9.34 9.93
C GLU A 139 6.28 -10.70 9.23
N ASN A 140 5.20 -11.47 9.40
CA ASN A 140 5.02 -12.80 8.78
C ASN A 140 4.31 -12.71 7.41
N GLY A 141 4.04 -11.50 6.91
CA GLY A 141 3.29 -11.31 5.67
C GLY A 141 1.79 -11.61 5.79
N THR A 142 1.25 -11.67 7.01
CA THR A 142 -0.20 -11.84 7.24
C THR A 142 -0.89 -10.49 7.15
N VAL A 143 -2.03 -10.45 6.49
CA VAL A 143 -2.89 -9.27 6.40
C VAL A 143 -3.53 -8.99 7.76
N VAL A 144 -3.28 -7.82 8.33
CA VAL A 144 -3.80 -7.40 9.63
C VAL A 144 -4.82 -6.26 9.54
N HIS A 145 -4.85 -5.56 8.42
CA HIS A 145 -5.84 -4.53 8.12
C HIS A 145 -6.02 -4.37 6.62
N THR A 146 -7.25 -4.12 6.20
CA THR A 146 -7.56 -3.73 4.81
C THR A 146 -8.63 -2.65 4.78
N GLU A 147 -8.48 -1.72 3.86
CA GLU A 147 -9.47 -0.70 3.55
C GLU A 147 -9.56 -0.51 2.04
N LEU A 148 -10.73 -0.70 1.46
CA LEU A 148 -11.07 -0.21 0.13
C LEU A 148 -11.87 1.08 0.31
N VAL A 149 -11.32 2.22 -0.08
CA VAL A 149 -11.96 3.52 0.14
C VAL A 149 -13.24 3.60 -0.69
N PRO A 150 -14.42 3.83 -0.06
CA PRO A 150 -15.71 3.75 -0.75
C PRO A 150 -15.92 4.81 -1.82
N GLU A 151 -15.33 5.99 -1.67
CA GLU A 151 -15.33 7.07 -2.66
C GLU A 151 -13.90 7.40 -3.06
N LEU A 152 -13.57 7.20 -4.32
CA LEU A 152 -12.20 7.26 -4.83
C LEU A 152 -11.52 8.63 -4.63
N THR A 153 -12.31 9.69 -4.51
CA THR A 153 -11.84 11.06 -4.27
C THR A 153 -11.57 11.37 -2.81
N GLN A 154 -11.94 10.45 -1.89
CA GLN A 154 -11.67 10.60 -0.46
C GLN A 154 -10.32 10.00 -0.06
N GLU A 155 -9.77 10.52 1.03
CA GLU A 155 -8.56 9.99 1.67
C GLU A 155 -8.88 8.68 2.42
N PRO A 156 -7.88 7.78 2.62
CA PRO A 156 -8.04 6.61 3.45
C PRO A 156 -8.08 6.98 4.94
N ASN A 157 -8.47 6.02 5.78
CA ASN A 157 -8.41 6.18 7.23
C ASN A 157 -6.99 5.91 7.75
N TYR A 158 -6.21 6.97 7.89
CA TYR A 158 -4.82 6.91 8.34
C TYR A 158 -4.68 6.33 9.76
N ASP A 159 -5.58 6.71 10.68
CA ASP A 159 -5.50 6.29 12.08
C ASP A 159 -5.69 4.78 12.22
N LEU A 160 -6.63 4.18 11.49
CA LEU A 160 -6.83 2.73 11.49
C LEU A 160 -5.63 1.98 10.91
N ALA A 161 -5.04 2.49 9.83
CA ALA A 161 -3.87 1.89 9.22
C ALA A 161 -2.66 1.92 10.17
N VAL A 162 -2.36 3.07 10.77
CA VAL A 162 -1.24 3.23 11.71
C VAL A 162 -1.48 2.44 13.00
N HIS A 163 -2.72 2.41 13.50
CA HIS A 163 -3.10 1.59 14.66
C HIS A 163 -2.85 0.10 14.40
N ALA A 164 -3.22 -0.38 13.22
CA ALA A 164 -2.98 -1.78 12.84
C ALA A 164 -1.47 -2.12 12.81
N ILE A 165 -0.63 -1.22 12.29
CA ILE A 165 0.82 -1.41 12.29
C ILE A 165 1.37 -1.49 13.72
N ARG A 166 0.92 -0.61 14.62
CA ARG A 166 1.44 -0.54 15.99
C ARG A 166 1.02 -1.71 16.86
N ASN A 167 -0.20 -2.23 16.69
CA ASN A 167 -0.77 -3.25 17.57
C ASN A 167 -0.47 -4.70 17.16
N HIS A 168 0.08 -4.92 15.99
CA HIS A 168 0.47 -6.26 15.51
C HIS A 168 1.99 -6.45 15.52
N HIS A 169 2.69 -5.80 16.48
CA HIS A 169 4.09 -6.08 16.76
C HIS A 169 4.19 -7.41 17.50
N HIS A 170 4.71 -8.45 16.87
CA HIS A 170 5.24 -9.62 17.57
C HIS A 170 6.67 -9.28 17.99
N PRO A 171 6.97 -9.18 19.30
CA PRO A 171 8.35 -9.00 19.72
C PRO A 171 9.18 -10.15 19.19
N CYS A 172 10.32 -9.83 18.57
CA CYS A 172 11.29 -10.82 18.16
C CYS A 172 11.73 -11.63 19.40
N PRO A 173 11.94 -12.97 19.32
CA PRO A 173 12.36 -13.77 20.47
C PRO A 173 13.66 -13.30 21.13
N GLU A 174 14.44 -12.44 20.50
CA GLU A 174 15.69 -11.89 21.04
C GLU A 174 15.47 -10.82 22.12
N ASP A 175 14.31 -10.14 22.15
CA ASP A 175 14.01 -9.14 23.19
C ASP A 175 13.56 -9.73 24.53
N ALA A 176 13.37 -11.04 24.61
CA ALA A 176 12.96 -11.74 25.82
C ALA A 176 14.13 -12.18 26.71
N ALA A 177 15.38 -11.93 26.33
CA ALA A 177 16.56 -12.46 27.01
C ALA A 177 17.23 -11.48 27.99
N GLU A 178 16.80 -10.23 28.13
CA GLU A 178 17.35 -9.26 29.07
C GLU A 178 16.36 -8.91 30.20
N GLY A 179 16.11 -9.82 31.08
CA GLY A 179 15.22 -9.58 32.21
C GLY A 179 15.26 -10.63 33.30
N THR A 180 16.47 -11.13 33.69
CA THR A 180 16.64 -11.87 34.93
C THR A 180 18.08 -11.76 35.43
N GLU A 181 18.32 -10.74 36.24
CA GLU A 181 19.28 -10.75 37.37
C GLU A 181 18.76 -9.85 38.47
#